data_47b2e8cbb1f6ed57f035de53c65aab92
#
_entry.id   47b2e8cbb1f6ed57f035de53c65aab92
#
_cell.length_a   1.000
_cell.length_b   1.000
_cell.length_c   1.000
_cell.angle_alpha   90.00
_cell.angle_beta   90.00
_cell.angle_gamma   90.00
#
_symmetry.space_group_name_H-M   'P 1'
#
loop_
_entity.id
_entity.type
_entity.pdbx_description
1 polymer ?
#
loop_
_entity_poly.entity_id
_entity_poly.type
_entity_poly.pdbx_seq_one_letter_code
_entity_poly.pdbx_strand_id
1 'polypeptide(L)'
;MKKLVALVFCAVFAAAGLTGCSANEEPYIEKTYTPENAQINAVCIDVRDRTVEVVPSEDEGIHLVYFESETEAYSIAVSGDNVLAMTAENNKKWTDYIGGQAPAEYRKITVRLPDSLLDILSVSTTNEDIAVGELAVNESISLKANGGNISFLMLSAGNEIALDVKNGNITGAVSGSYDDYAIS
;
A
#
# COMPACT_ATOMS: atom_id res chain seq x y z
N MET A 1 16.16 -11.72 30.80
CA MET A 1 15.66 -11.82 29.41
C MET A 1 14.15 -11.83 29.45
N LYS A 2 13.50 -10.68 29.33
CA LYS A 2 12.04 -10.55 29.38
C LYS A 2 11.58 -10.42 27.92
N LYS A 3 10.87 -11.44 27.43
CA LYS A 3 10.24 -11.40 26.10
C LYS A 3 9.04 -10.45 26.18
N LEU A 4 9.11 -9.31 25.52
CA LEU A 4 7.96 -8.44 25.29
C LEU A 4 7.08 -9.11 24.22
N VAL A 5 5.92 -9.55 24.62
CA VAL A 5 4.85 -9.96 23.71
C VAL A 5 4.10 -8.69 23.36
N ALA A 6 4.27 -8.21 22.12
CA ALA A 6 3.47 -7.11 21.60
C ALA A 6 2.05 -7.62 21.36
N LEU A 7 1.09 -7.12 22.12
CA LEU A 7 -0.33 -7.39 21.94
C LEU A 7 -0.86 -6.46 20.83
N VAL A 8 -1.16 -7.04 19.68
CA VAL A 8 -1.81 -6.31 18.56
C VAL A 8 -3.29 -6.12 18.91
N PHE A 9 -3.70 -4.89 19.17
CA PHE A 9 -5.11 -4.52 19.30
C PHE A 9 -5.66 -4.16 17.92
N CYS A 10 -6.34 -5.10 17.27
CA CYS A 10 -7.12 -4.85 16.07
C CYS A 10 -8.48 -4.26 16.48
N ALA A 11 -8.72 -2.97 16.21
CA ALA A 11 -10.05 -2.41 16.31
C ALA A 11 -10.88 -2.84 15.09
N VAL A 12 -11.78 -3.80 15.28
CA VAL A 12 -12.71 -4.27 14.25
C VAL A 12 -13.94 -3.37 14.26
N PHE A 13 -14.09 -2.52 13.26
CA PHE A 13 -15.37 -1.86 12.96
C PHE A 13 -16.20 -2.77 12.04
N ALA A 14 -17.20 -3.43 12.58
CA ALA A 14 -18.15 -4.19 11.78
C ALA A 14 -19.24 -3.24 11.26
N ALA A 15 -19.16 -2.85 10.00
CA ALA A 15 -20.26 -2.22 9.29
C ALA A 15 -21.18 -3.33 8.73
N ALA A 16 -22.37 -3.48 9.30
CA ALA A 16 -23.38 -4.40 8.81
C ALA A 16 -24.01 -3.84 7.51
N GLY A 17 -23.57 -4.32 6.36
CA GLY A 17 -24.12 -4.03 5.05
C GLY A 17 -25.19 -5.05 4.65
N LEU A 18 -26.27 -4.56 4.08
CA LEU A 18 -27.50 -5.24 3.68
C LEU A 18 -27.26 -6.36 2.67
N THR A 19 -27.79 -7.53 2.96
CA THR A 19 -27.75 -8.76 2.17
C THR A 19 -28.53 -8.66 0.87
N GLY A 20 -27.81 -8.68 -0.26
CA GLY A 20 -28.36 -9.12 -1.55
C GLY A 20 -27.84 -10.55 -1.81
N CYS A 21 -28.75 -11.50 -2.05
CA CYS A 21 -28.41 -12.89 -2.36
C CYS A 21 -27.57 -12.98 -3.64
N SER A 22 -26.31 -13.37 -3.51
CA SER A 22 -25.51 -13.96 -4.57
C SER A 22 -24.70 -15.11 -3.99
N ALA A 23 -24.60 -16.21 -4.73
CA ALA A 23 -24.06 -17.47 -4.26
C ALA A 23 -22.59 -17.36 -3.89
N ASN A 24 -22.24 -17.75 -2.66
CA ASN A 24 -20.88 -18.10 -2.18
C ASN A 24 -19.75 -17.09 -2.47
N GLU A 25 -19.97 -15.80 -2.33
CA GLU A 25 -18.86 -14.84 -2.25
C GLU A 25 -18.36 -14.78 -0.81
N GLU A 26 -17.08 -15.07 -0.62
CA GLU A 26 -16.43 -14.87 0.67
C GLU A 26 -16.55 -13.40 1.09
N PRO A 27 -16.95 -13.10 2.32
CA PRO A 27 -17.07 -11.72 2.76
C PRO A 27 -15.70 -11.08 2.87
N TYR A 28 -15.49 -9.96 2.19
CA TYR A 28 -14.34 -9.10 2.40
C TYR A 28 -14.60 -8.19 3.61
N ILE A 29 -13.62 -8.11 4.49
CA ILE A 29 -13.67 -7.30 5.70
C ILE A 29 -12.65 -6.17 5.56
N GLU A 30 -13.14 -4.93 5.69
CA GLU A 30 -12.25 -3.76 5.77
C GLU A 30 -11.47 -3.77 7.08
N LYS A 31 -10.17 -3.55 6.99
CA LYS A 31 -9.25 -3.45 8.11
C LYS A 31 -8.42 -2.19 8.02
N THR A 32 -8.05 -1.68 9.18
CA THR A 32 -7.09 -0.60 9.31
C THR A 32 -5.95 -1.05 10.21
N TYR A 33 -4.72 -0.91 9.71
CA TYR A 33 -3.53 -1.08 10.51
C TYR A 33 -2.89 0.27 10.79
N THR A 34 -2.60 0.53 12.04
CA THR A 34 -1.88 1.72 12.51
C THR A 34 -0.72 1.25 13.38
N PRO A 35 0.55 1.59 13.03
CA PRO A 35 1.69 1.21 13.85
C PRO A 35 1.63 1.93 15.20
N GLU A 36 1.68 1.15 16.30
CA GLU A 36 1.69 1.71 17.65
C GLU A 36 3.08 2.29 17.99
N ASN A 37 3.13 3.58 18.32
CA ASN A 37 4.30 4.27 18.89
C ASN A 37 5.65 3.99 18.18
N ALA A 38 5.62 3.61 16.92
CA ALA A 38 6.82 3.35 16.14
C ALA A 38 7.22 4.60 15.36
N GLN A 39 8.47 4.98 15.49
CA GLN A 39 9.06 5.91 14.54
C GLN A 39 9.25 5.13 13.23
N ILE A 40 8.49 5.46 12.20
CA ILE A 40 8.59 4.84 10.89
C ILE A 40 9.41 5.75 9.99
N ASN A 41 10.50 5.20 9.46
CA ASN A 41 11.37 5.90 8.52
C ASN A 41 11.08 5.49 7.06
N ALA A 42 10.60 4.27 6.85
CA ALA A 42 10.29 3.76 5.53
C ALA A 42 8.95 3.01 5.49
N VAL A 43 8.25 3.14 4.37
CA VAL A 43 7.03 2.38 4.08
C VAL A 43 7.25 1.57 2.80
N CYS A 44 7.08 0.24 2.90
CA CYS A 44 7.26 -0.71 1.81
C CYS A 44 5.98 -1.53 1.61
N ILE A 45 5.31 -1.34 0.49
CA ILE A 45 4.09 -2.07 0.10
C ILE A 45 4.44 -2.96 -1.11
N ASP A 46 4.38 -4.27 -0.95
CA ASP A 46 4.59 -5.24 -2.04
C ASP A 46 3.37 -6.17 -2.13
N VAL A 47 2.49 -5.86 -3.06
CA VAL A 47 1.20 -6.53 -3.19
C VAL A 47 0.95 -6.99 -4.62
N ARG A 48 -0.10 -7.78 -4.83
CA ARG A 48 -0.48 -8.30 -6.13
C ARG A 48 -1.93 -8.01 -6.41
N ASP A 49 -2.22 -7.57 -7.63
CA ASP A 49 -3.59 -7.33 -8.12
C ASP A 49 -4.37 -6.39 -7.19
N ARG A 50 -3.69 -5.34 -6.70
CA ARG A 50 -4.25 -4.33 -5.81
C ARG A 50 -3.94 -2.93 -6.32
N THR A 51 -4.97 -2.11 -6.39
CA THR A 51 -4.80 -0.67 -6.53
C THR A 51 -4.25 -0.11 -5.23
N VAL A 52 -3.15 0.63 -5.31
CA VAL A 52 -2.57 1.29 -4.14
C VAL A 52 -2.72 2.79 -4.29
N GLU A 53 -3.41 3.41 -3.34
CA GLU A 53 -3.58 4.86 -3.25
C GLU A 53 -2.82 5.41 -2.05
N VAL A 54 -1.91 6.34 -2.29
CA VAL A 54 -1.14 7.03 -1.25
C VAL A 54 -1.68 8.45 -1.10
N VAL A 55 -2.18 8.78 0.07
CA VAL A 55 -2.83 10.06 0.36
C VAL A 55 -2.31 10.66 1.68
N PRO A 56 -2.44 11.98 1.89
CA PRO A 56 -2.13 12.60 3.18
C PRO A 56 -2.98 12.01 4.30
N SER A 57 -2.40 11.91 5.48
CA SER A 57 -3.10 11.55 6.71
C SER A 57 -3.76 12.78 7.34
N GLU A 58 -4.89 12.60 7.99
CA GLU A 58 -5.62 13.68 8.68
C GLU A 58 -5.12 13.93 10.11
N ASP A 59 -4.42 12.93 10.70
CA ASP A 59 -4.05 12.91 12.12
C ASP A 59 -2.55 12.71 12.38
N GLU A 60 -1.71 13.01 11.39
CA GLU A 60 -0.25 12.86 11.48
C GLU A 60 0.22 11.39 11.70
N GLY A 61 -0.68 10.44 11.65
CA GLY A 61 -0.40 9.00 11.78
C GLY A 61 -0.22 8.31 10.42
N ILE A 62 0.39 7.12 10.44
CA ILE A 62 0.40 6.23 9.28
C ILE A 62 -0.74 5.24 9.42
N HIS A 63 -1.57 5.11 8.38
CA HIS A 63 -2.66 4.15 8.35
C HIS A 63 -2.68 3.39 7.04
N LEU A 64 -2.80 2.06 7.14
CA LEU A 64 -3.04 1.20 6.00
C LEU A 64 -4.50 0.72 6.08
N VAL A 65 -5.32 1.12 5.12
CA VAL A 65 -6.73 0.67 5.01
C VAL A 65 -6.81 -0.32 3.85
N TYR A 66 -7.33 -1.51 4.11
CA TYR A 66 -7.34 -2.61 3.16
C TYR A 66 -8.47 -3.59 3.45
N PHE A 67 -8.71 -4.53 2.52
CA PHE A 67 -9.72 -5.57 2.67
C PHE A 67 -9.07 -6.95 2.70
N GLU A 68 -9.55 -7.81 3.58
CA GLU A 68 -9.16 -9.22 3.66
C GLU A 68 -10.36 -10.16 3.58
N SER A 69 -10.11 -11.38 3.10
CA SER A 69 -11.02 -12.52 3.16
C SER A 69 -10.30 -13.74 3.74
N GLU A 70 -10.96 -14.89 3.78
CA GLU A 70 -10.31 -16.15 4.23
C GLU A 70 -9.15 -16.59 3.32
N THR A 71 -9.20 -16.21 2.03
CA THR A 71 -8.19 -16.61 1.04
C THR A 71 -7.22 -15.48 0.68
N GLU A 72 -7.51 -14.25 1.04
CA GLU A 72 -6.69 -13.07 0.75
C GLU A 72 -6.35 -12.31 2.03
N ALA A 73 -5.12 -12.39 2.46
CA ALA A 73 -4.61 -11.76 3.67
C ALA A 73 -3.27 -11.06 3.42
N TYR A 74 -2.84 -10.25 4.37
CA TYR A 74 -1.57 -9.53 4.32
C TYR A 74 -0.76 -9.76 5.59
N SER A 75 0.56 -9.87 5.41
CA SER A 75 1.52 -9.75 6.49
C SER A 75 1.93 -8.30 6.62
N ILE A 76 1.67 -7.69 7.78
CA ILE A 76 2.04 -6.31 8.06
C ILE A 76 2.91 -6.31 9.31
N ALA A 77 4.11 -5.74 9.20
CA ALA A 77 5.06 -5.70 10.29
C ALA A 77 5.94 -4.45 10.25
N VAL A 78 6.38 -4.01 11.41
CA VAL A 78 7.44 -3.01 11.55
C VAL A 78 8.72 -3.71 11.94
N SER A 79 9.79 -3.51 11.15
CA SER A 79 11.11 -4.08 11.42
C SER A 79 11.86 -3.30 12.51
N GLY A 80 12.97 -3.89 13.01
CA GLY A 80 13.87 -3.20 13.95
C GLY A 80 14.54 -1.94 13.38
N ASP A 81 14.56 -1.80 12.06
CA ASP A 81 15.08 -0.63 11.34
C ASP A 81 13.99 0.40 11.02
N ASN A 82 12.84 0.32 11.70
CA ASN A 82 11.71 1.24 11.55
C ASN A 82 11.08 1.23 10.13
N VAL A 83 11.13 0.10 9.45
CA VAL A 83 10.46 -0.10 8.16
C VAL A 83 9.09 -0.74 8.39
N LEU A 84 8.03 -0.05 7.99
CA LEU A 84 6.69 -0.62 7.90
C LEU A 84 6.57 -1.36 6.57
N ALA A 85 6.43 -2.67 6.62
CA ALA A 85 6.27 -3.52 5.45
C ALA A 85 4.88 -4.15 5.41
N MET A 86 4.25 -4.14 4.23
CA MET A 86 3.02 -4.87 3.92
C MET A 86 3.26 -5.76 2.70
N THR A 87 3.01 -7.06 2.85
CA THR A 87 3.15 -8.03 1.78
C THR A 87 1.90 -8.90 1.68
N ALA A 88 1.52 -9.29 0.46
CA ALA A 88 0.41 -10.21 0.27
C ALA A 88 0.79 -11.61 0.75
N GLU A 89 -0.03 -12.21 1.61
CA GLU A 89 0.07 -13.63 1.95
C GLU A 89 -0.62 -14.47 0.88
N ASN A 90 0.07 -15.51 0.45
CA ASN A 90 -0.47 -16.41 -0.57
C ASN A 90 -1.11 -17.64 0.10
N ASN A 91 -2.33 -17.48 0.58
CA ASN A 91 -3.14 -18.56 1.17
C ASN A 91 -4.01 -19.27 0.13
N LYS A 92 -3.95 -18.86 -1.14
CA LYS A 92 -4.77 -19.40 -2.22
C LYS A 92 -4.33 -20.80 -2.63
N LYS A 93 -5.29 -21.73 -2.69
CA LYS A 93 -5.14 -23.01 -3.36
C LYS A 93 -5.31 -22.78 -4.87
N TRP A 94 -4.82 -23.74 -5.70
CA TRP A 94 -4.94 -23.63 -7.16
C TRP A 94 -6.41 -23.48 -7.63
N THR A 95 -7.38 -23.99 -6.87
CA THR A 95 -8.82 -23.87 -7.13
C THR A 95 -9.34 -22.44 -6.98
N ASP A 96 -8.72 -21.64 -6.15
CA ASP A 96 -9.17 -20.27 -5.85
C ASP A 96 -8.82 -19.29 -6.99
N TYR A 97 -7.93 -19.71 -7.89
CA TYR A 97 -7.63 -18.97 -9.13
C TYR A 97 -8.67 -19.19 -10.24
N ILE A 98 -9.60 -20.13 -10.08
CA ILE A 98 -10.64 -20.44 -11.08
C ILE A 98 -11.86 -19.52 -10.90
N GLY A 99 -12.03 -18.89 -9.75
CA GLY A 99 -13.18 -18.06 -9.37
C GLY A 99 -13.18 -16.60 -9.86
N GLY A 100 -12.12 -16.16 -10.52
CA GLY A 100 -11.99 -14.75 -10.89
C GLY A 100 -11.24 -13.90 -9.85
N GLN A 101 -11.14 -12.59 -10.10
CA GLN A 101 -10.56 -11.63 -9.16
C GLN A 101 -11.64 -11.11 -8.22
N ALA A 102 -11.23 -10.68 -7.01
CA ALA A 102 -12.08 -9.94 -6.11
C ALA A 102 -12.72 -8.72 -6.83
N PRO A 103 -13.93 -8.30 -6.47
CA PRO A 103 -14.50 -7.06 -6.94
C PRO A 103 -13.56 -5.88 -6.73
N ALA A 104 -13.55 -4.91 -7.66
CA ALA A 104 -12.57 -3.81 -7.66
C ALA A 104 -12.56 -3.01 -6.35
N GLU A 105 -13.71 -2.87 -5.70
CA GLU A 105 -13.88 -2.18 -4.42
C GLU A 105 -13.09 -2.83 -3.27
N TYR A 106 -12.89 -4.16 -3.31
CA TYR A 106 -12.14 -4.90 -2.30
C TYR A 106 -10.65 -5.08 -2.67
N ARG A 107 -10.25 -4.62 -3.86
CA ARG A 107 -8.85 -4.68 -4.32
C ARG A 107 -8.08 -3.39 -4.05
N LYS A 108 -8.63 -2.47 -3.28
CA LYS A 108 -8.00 -1.19 -2.97
C LYS A 108 -7.26 -1.25 -1.64
N ILE A 109 -6.05 -0.71 -1.63
CA ILE A 109 -5.26 -0.41 -0.44
C ILE A 109 -5.05 1.10 -0.40
N THR A 110 -5.43 1.74 0.70
CA THR A 110 -5.17 3.16 0.93
C THR A 110 -4.08 3.30 1.98
N VAL A 111 -2.98 3.93 1.60
CA VAL A 111 -1.85 4.25 2.47
C VAL A 111 -1.95 5.73 2.83
N ARG A 112 -2.27 6.02 4.08
CA ARG A 112 -2.30 7.39 4.61
C ARG A 112 -0.97 7.69 5.26
N LEU A 113 -0.32 8.75 4.82
CA LEU A 113 1.00 9.17 5.30
C LEU A 113 0.90 10.57 5.91
N PRO A 114 1.59 10.84 7.04
CA PRO A 114 1.67 12.17 7.60
C PRO A 114 2.47 13.11 6.68
N ASP A 115 2.30 14.41 6.87
CA ASP A 115 3.11 15.43 6.18
C ASP A 115 4.58 15.43 6.63
N SER A 116 4.89 14.72 7.72
CA SER A 116 6.26 14.53 8.18
C SER A 116 7.02 13.66 7.18
N LEU A 117 8.23 14.08 6.85
CA LEU A 117 9.03 13.42 5.84
C LEU A 117 9.42 12.00 6.27
N LEU A 118 9.00 11.02 5.48
CA LEU A 118 9.60 9.69 5.48
C LEU A 118 10.96 9.76 4.76
N ASP A 119 11.84 8.81 5.04
CA ASP A 119 13.05 8.65 4.27
C ASP A 119 12.76 7.92 2.95
N ILE A 120 11.96 6.85 3.00
CA ILE A 120 11.72 5.99 1.85
C ILE A 120 10.23 5.63 1.70
N LEU A 121 9.72 5.75 0.47
CA LEU A 121 8.49 5.09 0.06
C LEU A 121 8.76 4.10 -1.07
N SER A 122 8.35 2.84 -0.90
CA SER A 122 8.39 1.81 -1.95
C SER A 122 7.02 1.17 -2.11
N VAL A 123 6.46 1.21 -3.31
CA VAL A 123 5.17 0.59 -3.64
C VAL A 123 5.31 -0.26 -4.88
N SER A 124 4.93 -1.53 -4.79
CA SER A 124 4.92 -2.49 -5.90
C SER A 124 3.57 -3.18 -6.00
N THR A 125 3.01 -3.21 -7.21
CA THR A 125 1.81 -4.00 -7.53
C THR A 125 1.96 -4.68 -8.90
N THR A 126 1.12 -5.69 -9.20
CA THR A 126 1.23 -6.42 -10.48
C THR A 126 0.33 -5.84 -11.57
N ASN A 127 -0.99 -5.96 -11.47
CA ASN A 127 -1.91 -5.68 -12.59
C ASN A 127 -2.84 -4.49 -12.33
N GLU A 128 -2.59 -3.73 -11.29
CA GLU A 128 -3.45 -2.61 -10.88
C GLU A 128 -2.65 -1.30 -10.80
N ASP A 129 -3.37 -0.20 -10.65
CA ASP A 129 -2.81 1.14 -10.66
C ASP A 129 -2.18 1.53 -9.31
N ILE A 130 -1.20 2.43 -9.37
CA ILE A 130 -0.66 3.16 -8.23
C ILE A 130 -1.03 4.63 -8.40
N ALA A 131 -1.71 5.20 -7.41
CA ALA A 131 -2.04 6.62 -7.37
C ALA A 131 -1.39 7.27 -6.14
N VAL A 132 -0.63 8.33 -6.33
CA VAL A 132 0.02 9.07 -5.25
C VAL A 132 -0.40 10.52 -5.31
N GLY A 133 -0.77 11.10 -4.18
CA GLY A 133 -1.02 12.53 -4.07
C GLY A 133 0.26 13.36 -4.25
N GLU A 134 0.34 14.47 -3.57
CA GLU A 134 1.59 15.20 -3.39
C GLU A 134 2.40 14.53 -2.28
N LEU A 135 3.67 14.21 -2.54
CA LEU A 135 4.53 13.53 -1.58
C LEU A 135 5.99 13.98 -1.70
N ALA A 136 6.59 14.29 -0.56
CA ALA A 136 8.02 14.53 -0.42
C ALA A 136 8.63 13.54 0.57
N VAL A 137 9.80 12.98 0.24
CA VAL A 137 10.58 12.11 1.12
C VAL A 137 12.04 12.57 1.19
N ASN A 138 12.73 12.16 2.26
CA ASN A 138 14.13 12.59 2.44
C ASN A 138 15.11 11.88 1.49
N GLU A 139 14.85 10.61 1.15
CA GLU A 139 15.79 9.81 0.38
C GLU A 139 15.21 9.35 -0.96
N SER A 140 14.30 8.38 -0.97
CA SER A 140 13.88 7.77 -2.23
C SER A 140 12.40 7.39 -2.32
N ILE A 141 11.87 7.49 -3.53
CA ILE A 141 10.55 6.98 -3.92
C ILE A 141 10.74 5.93 -5.00
N SER A 142 10.17 4.73 -4.78
CA SER A 142 10.14 3.67 -5.77
C SER A 142 8.71 3.21 -6.01
N LEU A 143 8.19 3.42 -7.23
CA LEU A 143 6.85 2.99 -7.63
C LEU A 143 6.95 2.01 -8.79
N LYS A 144 6.36 0.83 -8.64
CA LYS A 144 6.43 -0.24 -9.65
C LYS A 144 5.08 -0.88 -9.92
N ALA A 145 4.63 -0.84 -11.18
CA ALA A 145 3.43 -1.51 -11.65
C ALA A 145 3.72 -2.34 -12.90
N ASN A 146 3.42 -3.66 -12.88
CA ASN A 146 3.67 -4.47 -14.07
C ASN A 146 2.62 -4.30 -15.17
N GLY A 147 1.35 -4.11 -14.81
CA GLY A 147 0.24 -4.06 -15.77
C GLY A 147 -0.77 -2.95 -15.51
N GLY A 148 -0.48 -2.02 -14.61
CA GLY A 148 -1.31 -0.85 -14.31
C GLY A 148 -0.58 0.46 -14.62
N ASN A 149 -1.24 1.57 -14.33
CA ASN A 149 -0.67 2.90 -14.49
C ASN A 149 -0.08 3.39 -13.16
N ILE A 150 0.90 4.28 -13.25
CA ILE A 150 1.37 5.08 -12.12
C ILE A 150 0.95 6.53 -12.36
N SER A 151 0.16 7.07 -11.44
CA SER A 151 -0.28 8.46 -11.47
C SER A 151 0.05 9.18 -10.17
N PHE A 152 0.51 10.42 -10.24
CA PHE A 152 0.81 11.22 -9.06
C PHE A 152 0.60 12.70 -9.34
N LEU A 153 0.33 13.48 -8.29
CA LEU A 153 0.22 14.94 -8.42
C LEU A 153 1.61 15.56 -8.48
N MET A 154 2.42 15.37 -7.45
CA MET A 154 3.80 15.85 -7.39
C MET A 154 4.64 14.94 -6.50
N LEU A 155 5.80 14.52 -6.99
CA LEU A 155 6.78 13.77 -6.21
C LEU A 155 8.06 14.57 -6.01
N SER A 156 8.64 14.46 -4.82
CA SER A 156 9.95 15.01 -4.48
C SER A 156 10.71 14.01 -3.62
N ALA A 157 11.99 13.79 -3.92
CA ALA A 157 12.88 12.96 -3.12
C ALA A 157 14.29 13.56 -3.08
N GLY A 158 15.00 13.34 -1.98
CA GLY A 158 16.34 13.90 -1.83
C GLY A 158 17.41 13.23 -2.69
N ASN A 159 17.22 11.95 -3.06
CA ASN A 159 18.21 11.19 -3.81
C ASN A 159 17.68 10.57 -5.09
N GLU A 160 16.53 9.86 -5.05
CA GLU A 160 16.07 9.07 -6.18
C GLU A 160 14.54 9.00 -6.27
N ILE A 161 14.01 9.09 -7.50
CA ILE A 161 12.64 8.72 -7.83
C ILE A 161 12.71 7.66 -8.94
N ALA A 162 12.41 6.40 -8.58
CA ALA A 162 12.37 5.28 -9.51
C ALA A 162 10.92 4.93 -9.86
N LEU A 163 10.56 5.06 -11.13
CA LEU A 163 9.23 4.77 -11.66
C LEU A 163 9.33 3.68 -12.72
N ASP A 164 8.75 2.51 -12.46
CA ASP A 164 8.83 1.34 -13.34
C ASP A 164 7.43 0.84 -13.71
N VAL A 165 7.09 0.94 -14.98
CA VAL A 165 5.84 0.41 -15.54
C VAL A 165 6.16 -0.47 -16.74
N LYS A 166 5.73 -1.74 -16.68
CA LYS A 166 5.96 -2.66 -17.80
C LYS A 166 4.91 -2.53 -18.90
N ASN A 167 3.63 -2.43 -18.55
CA ASN A 167 2.51 -2.30 -19.47
C ASN A 167 1.51 -1.29 -18.91
N GLY A 168 1.72 0.00 -19.15
CA GLY A 168 0.90 1.08 -18.63
C GLY A 168 1.53 2.43 -18.91
N ASN A 169 1.04 3.45 -18.23
CA ASN A 169 1.50 4.82 -18.38
C ASN A 169 1.98 5.36 -17.03
N ILE A 170 2.93 6.30 -17.10
CA ILE A 170 3.36 7.11 -15.96
C ILE A 170 2.91 8.54 -16.23
N THR A 171 2.19 9.14 -15.28
CA THR A 171 1.67 10.51 -15.39
C THR A 171 1.80 11.24 -14.08
N GLY A 172 2.41 12.44 -14.10
CA GLY A 172 2.54 13.29 -12.91
C GLY A 172 3.60 14.36 -13.10
N ALA A 173 3.92 15.06 -12.02
CA ALA A 173 4.98 16.06 -11.95
C ALA A 173 6.02 15.67 -10.92
N VAL A 174 7.30 15.90 -11.23
CA VAL A 174 8.41 15.72 -10.31
C VAL A 174 8.97 17.09 -9.95
N SER A 175 9.14 17.37 -8.67
CA SER A 175 9.77 18.60 -8.21
C SER A 175 11.29 18.43 -8.23
N GLY A 176 11.98 19.31 -8.97
CA GLY A 176 13.44 19.30 -9.09
C GLY A 176 13.90 20.02 -10.35
N SER A 177 15.22 20.17 -10.51
CA SER A 177 15.83 20.68 -11.72
C SER A 177 16.09 19.54 -12.71
N TYR A 178 16.13 19.83 -14.00
CA TYR A 178 16.50 18.85 -15.03
C TYR A 178 17.86 18.18 -14.76
N ASP A 179 18.78 18.93 -14.12
CA ASP A 179 20.12 18.46 -13.79
C ASP A 179 20.14 17.51 -12.57
N ASP A 180 19.03 17.42 -11.80
CA ASP A 180 18.95 16.59 -10.59
C ASP A 180 18.54 15.14 -10.91
N TYR A 181 18.03 14.86 -12.12
CA TYR A 181 17.49 13.54 -12.47
C TYR A 181 18.10 12.99 -13.76
N ALA A 182 18.49 11.72 -13.74
CA ALA A 182 18.79 10.95 -14.93
C ALA A 182 17.50 10.28 -15.42
N ILE A 183 17.07 10.57 -16.64
CA ILE A 183 15.91 9.95 -17.28
C ILE A 183 16.43 8.93 -18.30
N SER A 184 16.10 7.65 -18.07
CA SER A 184 16.50 6.54 -18.95
C SER A 184 15.28 5.81 -19.52
#